data_a540f4db88bec82296ac4ea9fae7e8c3
#
_entry.id   a540f4db88bec82296ac4ea9fae7e8c3
#
_cell.length_a   1.000
_cell.length_b   1.000
_cell.length_c   1.000
_cell.angle_alpha   90.00
_cell.angle_beta   90.00
_cell.angle_gamma   90.00
#
_symmetry.space_group_name_H-M   'P 1'
#
loop_
_entity.id
_entity.type
_entity.pdbx_description
1 polymer ?
#
loop_
_entity_poly.entity_id
_entity_poly.type
_entity_poly.pdbx_seq_one_letter_code
_entity_poly.pdbx_strand_id
1 'polypeptide(L)'
;MPGAMQPLQDWPASERAGIVGVLTDIDDTLTTEGAITRDALQALEALAGAGLHVIPITGRPVGWSEAFALQWPVDAIVAENGAVALTRDAQGRLRKLYQQDAAERATNFARMQQVAQRVVREVPGATISRDSGGRETDIAIDHSEFTHLPQDAVDRVVAVMRSEGMNATVSSIHVNGWYGSHDKLAGARWAVRTLLARDLDAELERWAYVGDSTNDVLMFQHFPHSIGVANIRRFEQQLAFKPRYVTEGERGEGFVQVAQAILAARHSRAGGNPRH
;
A
#
# COMPACT_ATOMS: atom_id res chain seq x y z
N MET A 1 24.77 -6.00 -4.83
CA MET A 1 23.89 -6.96 -4.14
C MET A 1 22.90 -6.15 -3.32
N PRO A 2 21.60 -6.38 -3.39
CA PRO A 2 20.69 -5.74 -2.46
C PRO A 2 21.09 -6.16 -1.05
N GLY A 3 21.25 -5.17 -0.14
CA GLY A 3 21.65 -5.40 1.25
C GLY A 3 20.70 -6.35 1.97
N ALA A 4 21.16 -7.00 3.04
CA ALA A 4 20.27 -7.75 3.94
C ALA A 4 19.33 -6.78 4.64
N MET A 5 18.07 -7.17 4.84
CA MET A 5 17.09 -6.43 5.65
C MET A 5 17.61 -6.37 7.09
N GLN A 6 17.67 -5.16 7.66
CA GLN A 6 18.08 -4.96 9.06
C GLN A 6 16.88 -5.17 10.00
N PRO A 7 17.08 -5.67 11.23
CA PRO A 7 16.02 -5.68 12.22
C PRO A 7 15.45 -4.27 12.46
N LEU A 8 14.15 -4.16 12.72
CA LEU A 8 13.50 -2.86 12.99
C LEU A 8 14.14 -2.09 14.15
N GLN A 9 14.67 -2.79 15.16
CA GLN A 9 15.36 -2.19 16.31
C GLN A 9 16.62 -1.41 15.92
N ASP A 10 17.25 -1.73 14.78
CA ASP A 10 18.44 -1.05 14.27
C ASP A 10 18.10 0.26 13.56
N TRP A 11 16.82 0.58 13.36
CA TRP A 11 16.40 1.89 12.84
C TRP A 11 16.70 2.98 13.86
N PRO A 12 17.58 3.96 13.55
CA PRO A 12 18.04 4.95 14.53
C PRO A 12 16.88 5.77 15.15
N ALA A 13 16.89 5.94 16.46
CA ALA A 13 15.88 6.72 17.16
C ALA A 13 15.81 8.17 16.68
N SER A 14 16.94 8.77 16.29
CA SER A 14 17.02 10.12 15.72
C SER A 14 16.26 10.24 14.40
N GLU A 15 16.33 9.23 13.54
CA GLU A 15 15.58 9.17 12.28
C GLU A 15 14.09 9.00 12.56
N ARG A 16 13.72 8.03 13.43
CA ARG A 16 12.31 7.77 13.81
C ARG A 16 11.62 8.99 14.42
N ALA A 17 12.32 9.77 15.25
CA ALA A 17 11.77 10.97 15.86
C ALA A 17 11.47 12.09 14.85
N GLY A 18 12.09 12.05 13.66
CA GLY A 18 11.88 13.00 12.57
C GLY A 18 10.68 12.67 11.66
N ILE A 19 10.10 11.49 11.79
CA ILE A 19 8.99 11.04 10.93
C ILE A 19 7.77 11.90 11.12
N VAL A 20 7.17 12.34 10.03
CA VAL A 20 5.93 13.14 10.01
C VAL A 20 4.76 12.37 9.42
N GLY A 21 5.01 11.29 8.69
CA GLY A 21 3.97 10.47 8.12
C GLY A 21 4.40 9.06 7.80
N VAL A 22 3.40 8.18 7.74
CA VAL A 22 3.53 6.76 7.42
C VAL A 22 2.64 6.45 6.23
N LEU A 23 3.23 5.93 5.18
CA LEU A 23 2.54 5.31 4.08
C LEU A 23 2.60 3.79 4.30
N THR A 24 1.52 3.07 4.05
CA THR A 24 1.48 1.63 4.32
C THR A 24 0.65 0.89 3.29
N ASP A 25 1.06 -0.33 2.96
CA ASP A 25 0.14 -1.26 2.33
C ASP A 25 -0.95 -1.70 3.32
N ILE A 26 -2.01 -2.35 2.85
CA ILE A 26 -3.13 -2.81 3.67
C ILE A 26 -3.10 -4.32 3.88
N ASP A 27 -3.22 -5.10 2.77
CA ASP A 27 -3.37 -6.55 2.87
C ASP A 27 -2.10 -7.22 3.36
N ASP A 28 -2.24 -8.06 4.39
CA ASP A 28 -1.10 -8.75 5.03
C ASP A 28 0.02 -7.81 5.56
N THR A 29 -0.26 -6.50 5.63
CA THR A 29 0.60 -5.47 6.24
C THR A 29 -0.10 -4.83 7.43
N LEU A 30 -1.22 -4.15 7.20
CA LEU A 30 -2.08 -3.52 8.22
C LEU A 30 -3.16 -4.48 8.70
N THR A 31 -3.63 -5.36 7.81
CA THR A 31 -4.62 -6.40 8.11
C THR A 31 -3.97 -7.76 8.38
N THR A 32 -4.73 -8.61 9.09
CA THR A 32 -4.42 -10.01 9.33
C THR A 32 -5.63 -10.82 8.91
N GLU A 33 -5.43 -11.76 7.97
CA GLU A 33 -6.52 -12.58 7.41
C GLU A 33 -7.71 -11.74 6.87
N GLY A 34 -7.38 -10.64 6.17
CA GLY A 34 -8.36 -9.77 5.53
C GLY A 34 -9.07 -8.77 6.47
N ALA A 35 -8.76 -8.74 7.76
CA ALA A 35 -9.35 -7.83 8.73
C ALA A 35 -8.29 -7.04 9.50
N ILE A 36 -8.59 -5.79 9.85
CA ILE A 36 -7.73 -5.04 10.76
C ILE A 36 -7.92 -5.56 12.19
N THR A 37 -6.82 -5.86 12.87
CA THR A 37 -6.87 -6.24 14.27
C THR A 37 -7.10 -5.02 15.16
N ARG A 38 -7.58 -5.25 16.38
CA ARG A 38 -7.77 -4.18 17.37
C ARG A 38 -6.47 -3.41 17.62
N ASP A 39 -5.36 -4.13 17.75
CA ASP A 39 -4.06 -3.53 18.08
C ASP A 39 -3.52 -2.68 16.90
N ALA A 40 -3.72 -3.15 15.65
CA ALA A 40 -3.36 -2.38 14.46
C ALA A 40 -4.23 -1.11 14.32
N LEU A 41 -5.53 -1.19 14.64
CA LEU A 41 -6.40 -0.01 14.66
C LEU A 41 -5.97 0.98 15.75
N GLN A 42 -5.66 0.51 16.94
CA GLN A 42 -5.12 1.35 18.02
C GLN A 42 -3.77 2.00 17.65
N ALA A 43 -2.93 1.29 16.89
CA ALA A 43 -1.69 1.85 16.37
C ALA A 43 -1.94 3.00 15.39
N LEU A 44 -2.93 2.88 14.50
CA LEU A 44 -3.38 3.99 13.63
C LEU A 44 -3.86 5.19 14.45
N GLU A 45 -4.71 4.94 15.47
CA GLU A 45 -5.22 5.97 16.39
C GLU A 45 -4.08 6.70 17.11
N ALA A 46 -3.09 5.95 17.59
CA ALA A 46 -1.94 6.50 18.28
C ALA A 46 -1.04 7.35 17.35
N LEU A 47 -0.81 6.92 16.12
CA LEU A 47 -0.07 7.70 15.12
C LEU A 47 -0.80 9.01 14.79
N ALA A 48 -2.10 8.94 14.48
CA ALA A 48 -2.92 10.12 14.20
C ALA A 48 -3.00 11.06 15.41
N GLY A 49 -3.19 10.52 16.61
CA GLY A 49 -3.21 11.28 17.88
C GLY A 49 -1.89 11.98 18.20
N ALA A 50 -0.77 11.43 17.72
CA ALA A 50 0.55 12.06 17.81
C ALA A 50 0.83 13.08 16.69
N GLY A 51 -0.17 13.38 15.85
CA GLY A 51 -0.08 14.35 14.76
C GLY A 51 0.74 13.85 13.55
N LEU A 52 0.86 12.53 13.37
CA LEU A 52 1.46 11.98 12.17
C LEU A 52 0.39 11.80 11.09
N HIS A 53 0.78 12.04 9.84
CA HIS A 53 -0.02 11.67 8.69
C HIS A 53 0.00 10.15 8.49
N VAL A 54 -1.15 9.58 8.14
CA VAL A 54 -1.24 8.15 7.79
C VAL A 54 -2.06 8.01 6.51
N ILE A 55 -1.45 7.41 5.48
CA ILE A 55 -2.10 7.18 4.20
C ILE A 55 -1.83 5.73 3.75
N PRO A 56 -2.77 4.81 3.95
CA PRO A 56 -2.71 3.50 3.33
C PRO A 56 -2.81 3.58 1.80
N ILE A 57 -2.01 2.73 1.11
CA ILE A 57 -1.98 2.65 -0.36
C ILE A 57 -2.10 1.17 -0.74
N THR A 58 -3.17 0.83 -1.44
CA THR A 58 -3.55 -0.57 -1.66
C THR A 58 -3.92 -0.87 -3.10
N GLY A 59 -3.82 -2.15 -3.48
CA GLY A 59 -4.42 -2.70 -4.70
C GLY A 59 -5.91 -3.07 -4.53
N ARG A 60 -6.50 -2.89 -3.34
CA ARG A 60 -7.93 -3.10 -3.11
C ARG A 60 -8.79 -2.10 -3.89
N PRO A 61 -10.03 -2.50 -4.26
CA PRO A 61 -10.93 -1.64 -5.03
C PRO A 61 -11.41 -0.43 -4.23
N VAL A 62 -11.83 0.59 -4.95
CA VAL A 62 -12.51 1.76 -4.40
C VAL A 62 -13.66 1.36 -3.51
N GLY A 63 -14.56 0.50 -3.99
CA GLY A 63 -15.76 0.09 -3.23
C GLY A 63 -15.44 -0.61 -1.91
N TRP A 64 -14.37 -1.42 -1.85
CA TRP A 64 -13.90 -2.02 -0.60
C TRP A 64 -13.35 -0.96 0.35
N SER A 65 -12.63 0.02 -0.19
CA SER A 65 -11.90 1.03 0.58
C SER A 65 -12.80 2.12 1.18
N GLU A 66 -14.01 2.34 0.64
CA GLU A 66 -14.92 3.42 1.05
C GLU A 66 -15.27 3.39 2.54
N ALA A 67 -15.67 2.22 3.04
CA ALA A 67 -16.05 2.06 4.44
C ALA A 67 -14.87 2.35 5.38
N PHE A 68 -13.68 1.90 5.02
CA PHE A 68 -12.47 2.07 5.84
C PHE A 68 -11.93 3.50 5.79
N ALA A 69 -12.06 4.20 4.65
CA ALA A 69 -11.73 5.61 4.55
C ALA A 69 -12.61 6.49 5.47
N LEU A 70 -13.83 6.05 5.77
CA LEU A 70 -14.72 6.72 6.71
C LEU A 70 -14.45 6.33 8.18
N GLN A 71 -14.00 5.09 8.43
CA GLN A 71 -13.89 4.52 9.78
C GLN A 71 -12.48 4.63 10.38
N TRP A 72 -11.44 4.45 9.56
CA TRP A 72 -10.08 4.46 10.07
C TRP A 72 -9.57 5.88 10.31
N PRO A 73 -8.72 6.09 11.33
CA PRO A 73 -8.14 7.38 11.65
C PRO A 73 -6.95 7.70 10.73
N VAL A 74 -7.23 7.83 9.43
CA VAL A 74 -6.25 8.09 8.37
C VAL A 74 -6.62 9.37 7.60
N ASP A 75 -5.65 10.01 6.97
CA ASP A 75 -5.87 11.19 6.12
C ASP A 75 -6.64 10.82 4.85
N ALA A 76 -6.30 9.69 4.27
CA ALA A 76 -6.96 9.10 3.10
C ALA A 76 -6.59 7.63 2.96
N ILE A 77 -7.33 6.88 2.13
CA ILE A 77 -6.88 5.61 1.54
C ILE A 77 -6.68 5.84 0.04
N VAL A 78 -5.51 5.45 -0.48
CA VAL A 78 -5.23 5.48 -1.90
C VAL A 78 -5.44 4.06 -2.46
N ALA A 79 -6.51 3.89 -3.20
CA ALA A 79 -6.97 2.62 -3.74
C ALA A 79 -6.45 2.36 -5.16
N GLU A 80 -6.62 1.11 -5.61
CA GLU A 80 -6.34 0.65 -6.97
C GLU A 80 -4.95 1.07 -7.44
N ASN A 81 -3.95 0.70 -6.63
CA ASN A 81 -2.52 0.92 -6.91
C ASN A 81 -2.14 2.38 -7.17
N GLY A 82 -2.82 3.32 -6.53
CA GLY A 82 -2.48 4.74 -6.64
C GLY A 82 -3.46 5.59 -7.43
N ALA A 83 -4.49 5.01 -8.05
CA ALA A 83 -5.37 5.72 -8.97
C ALA A 83 -6.39 6.65 -8.31
N VAL A 84 -6.90 6.28 -7.13
CA VAL A 84 -8.03 6.95 -6.48
C VAL A 84 -7.74 7.20 -5.01
N ALA A 85 -7.80 8.44 -4.55
CA ALA A 85 -7.72 8.79 -3.14
C ALA A 85 -9.14 8.98 -2.56
N LEU A 86 -9.41 8.25 -1.49
CA LEU A 86 -10.64 8.34 -0.71
C LEU A 86 -10.35 9.08 0.59
N THR A 87 -10.97 10.22 0.80
CA THR A 87 -10.79 11.06 1.97
C THR A 87 -12.12 11.58 2.49
N ARG A 88 -12.12 12.29 3.61
CA ARG A 88 -13.29 12.93 4.19
C ARG A 88 -13.29 14.42 3.89
N ASP A 89 -14.43 14.97 3.54
CA ASP A 89 -14.61 16.42 3.49
C ASP A 89 -14.76 17.02 4.92
N ALA A 90 -14.88 18.33 5.00
CA ALA A 90 -15.04 19.05 6.28
C ALA A 90 -16.33 18.64 7.05
N GLN A 91 -17.29 18.01 6.40
CA GLN A 91 -18.51 17.48 7.00
C GLN A 91 -18.43 15.98 7.31
N GLY A 92 -17.25 15.35 7.13
CA GLY A 92 -17.03 13.94 7.36
C GLY A 92 -17.57 13.02 6.26
N ARG A 93 -18.00 13.55 5.13
CA ARG A 93 -18.53 12.76 4.01
C ARG A 93 -17.40 12.27 3.12
N LEU A 94 -17.58 11.07 2.56
CA LEU A 94 -16.63 10.50 1.63
C LEU A 94 -16.44 11.40 0.40
N ARG A 95 -15.19 11.64 0.04
CA ARG A 95 -14.76 12.32 -1.18
C ARG A 95 -13.78 11.45 -1.94
N LYS A 96 -14.05 11.24 -3.25
CA LYS A 96 -13.17 10.53 -4.16
C LYS A 96 -12.43 11.53 -5.04
N LEU A 97 -11.12 11.38 -5.14
CA LEU A 97 -10.25 12.12 -6.04
C LEU A 97 -9.59 11.11 -6.98
N TYR A 98 -9.52 11.43 -8.26
CA TYR A 98 -8.98 10.56 -9.30
C TYR A 98 -7.78 11.19 -9.98
N GLN A 99 -6.76 10.40 -10.32
CA GLN A 99 -5.64 10.88 -11.14
C GLN A 99 -6.04 11.05 -12.61
N GLN A 100 -6.88 10.16 -13.13
CA GLN A 100 -7.38 10.23 -14.50
C GLN A 100 -8.73 10.95 -14.57
N ASP A 101 -9.01 11.59 -15.68
CA ASP A 101 -10.33 12.18 -15.93
C ASP A 101 -11.41 11.11 -16.21
N ALA A 102 -12.67 11.52 -16.21
CA ALA A 102 -13.81 10.61 -16.33
C ALA A 102 -13.87 9.89 -17.69
N ALA A 103 -13.49 10.57 -18.76
CA ALA A 103 -13.53 10.00 -20.11
C ALA A 103 -12.42 8.95 -20.29
N GLU A 104 -11.22 9.25 -19.80
CA GLU A 104 -10.10 8.33 -19.79
C GLU A 104 -10.43 7.08 -18.96
N ARG A 105 -10.98 7.24 -17.75
CA ARG A 105 -11.39 6.12 -16.90
C ARG A 105 -12.42 5.22 -17.59
N ALA A 106 -13.46 5.81 -18.20
CA ALA A 106 -14.50 5.05 -18.89
C ALA A 106 -13.93 4.23 -20.07
N THR A 107 -13.04 4.83 -20.84
CA THR A 107 -12.37 4.16 -21.98
C THR A 107 -11.48 3.03 -21.49
N ASN A 108 -10.65 3.27 -20.47
CA ASN A 108 -9.76 2.28 -19.90
C ASN A 108 -10.53 1.14 -19.25
N PHE A 109 -11.61 1.43 -18.53
CA PHE A 109 -12.43 0.41 -17.89
C PHE A 109 -13.01 -0.58 -18.90
N ALA A 110 -13.59 -0.08 -20.00
CA ALA A 110 -14.13 -0.93 -21.06
C ALA A 110 -13.07 -1.87 -21.68
N ARG A 111 -11.85 -1.36 -21.91
CA ARG A 111 -10.72 -2.16 -22.39
C ARG A 111 -10.27 -3.21 -21.36
N MET A 112 -10.16 -2.83 -20.10
CA MET A 112 -9.73 -3.73 -19.02
C MET A 112 -10.69 -4.91 -18.84
N GLN A 113 -12.01 -4.70 -18.98
CA GLN A 113 -12.98 -5.80 -18.93
C GLN A 113 -12.74 -6.83 -20.03
N GLN A 114 -12.37 -6.41 -21.24
CA GLN A 114 -12.04 -7.33 -22.34
C GLN A 114 -10.77 -8.13 -22.02
N VAL A 115 -9.75 -7.48 -21.43
CA VAL A 115 -8.52 -8.17 -21.01
C VAL A 115 -8.79 -9.16 -19.88
N ALA A 116 -9.61 -8.83 -18.89
CA ALA A 116 -10.01 -9.74 -17.82
C ALA A 116 -10.66 -11.02 -18.39
N GLN A 117 -11.58 -10.88 -19.34
CA GLN A 117 -12.20 -12.02 -20.02
C GLN A 117 -11.19 -12.81 -20.86
N ARG A 118 -10.21 -12.15 -21.47
CA ARG A 118 -9.12 -12.80 -22.19
C ARG A 118 -8.27 -13.66 -21.26
N VAL A 119 -7.88 -13.11 -20.11
CA VAL A 119 -7.11 -13.84 -19.08
C VAL A 119 -7.83 -15.12 -18.66
N VAL A 120 -9.11 -15.02 -18.32
CA VAL A 120 -9.91 -16.19 -17.89
C VAL A 120 -9.98 -17.27 -18.98
N ARG A 121 -10.04 -16.89 -20.26
CA ARG A 121 -10.05 -17.86 -21.38
C ARG A 121 -8.67 -18.50 -21.63
N GLU A 122 -7.57 -17.75 -21.49
CA GLU A 122 -6.23 -18.17 -21.92
C GLU A 122 -5.42 -18.81 -20.78
N VAL A 123 -5.78 -18.55 -19.52
CA VAL A 123 -5.08 -19.07 -18.35
C VAL A 123 -6.00 -20.02 -17.56
N PRO A 124 -5.83 -21.34 -17.69
CA PRO A 124 -6.65 -22.31 -16.96
C PRO A 124 -6.59 -22.07 -15.44
N GLY A 125 -7.75 -22.05 -14.80
CA GLY A 125 -7.89 -21.82 -13.38
C GLY A 125 -7.90 -20.36 -12.94
N ALA A 126 -7.58 -19.39 -13.82
CA ALA A 126 -7.68 -17.99 -13.51
C ALA A 126 -9.13 -17.55 -13.31
N THR A 127 -9.39 -16.83 -12.25
CA THR A 127 -10.71 -16.26 -11.92
C THR A 127 -10.57 -14.78 -11.62
N ILE A 128 -11.57 -14.00 -12.06
CA ILE A 128 -11.67 -12.59 -11.70
C ILE A 128 -11.94 -12.52 -10.19
N SER A 129 -11.27 -11.59 -9.49
CA SER A 129 -11.44 -11.40 -8.06
C SER A 129 -12.89 -11.11 -7.68
N ARG A 130 -13.33 -11.60 -6.53
CA ARG A 130 -14.72 -11.44 -6.05
C ARG A 130 -15.09 -9.99 -5.77
N ASP A 131 -14.11 -9.14 -5.50
CA ASP A 131 -14.25 -7.71 -5.22
C ASP A 131 -14.31 -6.83 -6.49
N SER A 132 -14.28 -7.44 -7.67
CA SER A 132 -14.24 -6.73 -8.97
C SER A 132 -15.41 -5.76 -9.19
N GLY A 133 -16.57 -6.01 -8.55
CA GLY A 133 -17.71 -5.10 -8.63
C GLY A 133 -17.49 -3.72 -8.02
N GLY A 134 -16.45 -3.57 -7.18
CA GLY A 134 -16.07 -2.31 -6.56
C GLY A 134 -14.88 -1.60 -7.23
N ARG A 135 -14.32 -2.14 -8.34
CA ARG A 135 -13.18 -1.57 -9.04
C ARG A 135 -13.61 -0.55 -10.08
N GLU A 136 -12.88 0.54 -10.17
CA GLU A 136 -13.18 1.65 -11.08
C GLU A 136 -12.04 1.91 -12.10
N THR A 137 -10.79 1.59 -11.76
CA THR A 137 -9.60 1.96 -12.55
C THR A 137 -8.61 0.82 -12.79
N ASP A 138 -8.87 -0.36 -12.23
CA ASP A 138 -8.07 -1.56 -12.46
C ASP A 138 -8.95 -2.82 -12.62
N ILE A 139 -8.31 -3.95 -12.92
CA ILE A 139 -8.88 -5.29 -12.81
C ILE A 139 -7.99 -6.14 -11.90
N ALA A 140 -8.56 -7.17 -11.28
CA ALA A 140 -7.82 -8.11 -10.46
C ALA A 140 -8.18 -9.55 -10.78
N ILE A 141 -7.15 -10.39 -10.87
CA ILE A 141 -7.26 -11.85 -10.97
C ILE A 141 -6.83 -12.44 -9.63
N ASP A 142 -7.69 -13.25 -9.04
CA ASP A 142 -7.42 -13.94 -7.78
C ASP A 142 -6.38 -15.04 -7.99
N HIS A 143 -5.33 -15.03 -7.17
CA HIS A 143 -4.32 -16.10 -7.19
C HIS A 143 -4.09 -16.74 -5.81
N SER A 144 -4.53 -16.12 -4.71
CA SER A 144 -4.26 -16.62 -3.34
C SER A 144 -5.34 -16.29 -2.32
N GLU A 145 -6.37 -15.50 -2.64
CA GLU A 145 -7.43 -15.15 -1.69
C GLU A 145 -8.47 -16.28 -1.57
N PHE A 146 -9.04 -16.72 -2.67
CA PHE A 146 -10.04 -17.80 -2.76
C PHE A 146 -9.63 -18.88 -3.76
N THR A 147 -8.77 -18.53 -4.70
CA THR A 147 -8.24 -19.43 -5.74
C THR A 147 -6.72 -19.53 -5.58
N HIS A 148 -6.18 -20.75 -5.66
CA HIS A 148 -4.72 -20.95 -5.64
C HIS A 148 -4.23 -21.22 -7.04
N LEU A 149 -3.56 -20.23 -7.66
CA LEU A 149 -2.88 -20.38 -8.93
C LEU A 149 -1.41 -20.77 -8.71
N PRO A 150 -0.87 -21.74 -9.46
CA PRO A 150 0.56 -22.00 -9.48
C PRO A 150 1.32 -20.82 -10.11
N GLN A 151 2.60 -20.67 -9.78
CA GLN A 151 3.41 -19.52 -10.19
C GLN A 151 3.45 -19.30 -11.70
N ASP A 152 3.55 -20.37 -12.48
CA ASP A 152 3.53 -20.31 -13.95
C ASP A 152 2.21 -19.75 -14.51
N ALA A 153 1.08 -20.03 -13.86
CA ALA A 153 -0.21 -19.44 -14.23
C ALA A 153 -0.27 -17.94 -13.84
N VAL A 154 0.26 -17.56 -12.67
CA VAL A 154 0.40 -16.14 -12.26
C VAL A 154 1.25 -15.40 -13.29
N ASP A 155 2.39 -15.93 -13.68
CA ASP A 155 3.28 -15.34 -14.69
C ASP A 155 2.58 -15.18 -16.04
N ARG A 156 1.74 -16.14 -16.44
CA ARG A 156 0.93 -16.06 -17.67
C ARG A 156 -0.14 -14.98 -17.58
N VAL A 157 -0.80 -14.81 -16.43
CA VAL A 157 -1.76 -13.71 -16.20
C VAL A 157 -1.06 -12.36 -16.42
N VAL A 158 0.10 -12.16 -15.79
CA VAL A 158 0.92 -10.95 -15.96
C VAL A 158 1.31 -10.74 -17.42
N ALA A 159 1.75 -11.81 -18.12
CA ALA A 159 2.15 -11.73 -19.52
C ALA A 159 0.97 -11.33 -20.43
N VAL A 160 -0.23 -11.88 -20.22
CA VAL A 160 -1.43 -11.51 -20.99
C VAL A 160 -1.76 -10.02 -20.76
N MET A 161 -1.81 -9.55 -19.52
CA MET A 161 -2.08 -8.13 -19.21
C MET A 161 -1.06 -7.21 -19.87
N ARG A 162 0.24 -7.52 -19.76
CA ARG A 162 1.30 -6.72 -20.37
C ARG A 162 1.27 -6.72 -21.88
N SER A 163 0.89 -7.84 -22.52
CA SER A 163 0.73 -7.93 -23.98
C SER A 163 -0.36 -7.01 -24.52
N GLU A 164 -1.32 -6.62 -23.68
CA GLU A 164 -2.37 -5.63 -23.99
C GLU A 164 -1.97 -4.20 -23.63
N GLY A 165 -0.72 -3.97 -23.23
CA GLY A 165 -0.19 -2.66 -22.85
C GLY A 165 -0.61 -2.20 -21.46
N MET A 166 -1.05 -3.11 -20.59
CA MET A 166 -1.38 -2.80 -19.21
C MET A 166 -0.12 -2.84 -18.32
N ASN A 167 -0.12 -2.05 -17.27
CA ASN A 167 0.69 -2.34 -16.09
C ASN A 167 0.12 -3.58 -15.41
N ALA A 168 0.99 -4.39 -14.80
CA ALA A 168 0.57 -5.55 -14.03
C ALA A 168 1.51 -5.77 -12.86
N THR A 169 0.93 -5.92 -11.66
CA THR A 169 1.64 -6.23 -10.41
C THR A 169 1.02 -7.43 -9.70
N VAL A 170 1.84 -8.12 -8.92
CA VAL A 170 1.40 -9.25 -8.10
C VAL A 170 1.49 -8.82 -6.64
N SER A 171 0.35 -8.80 -5.94
CA SER A 171 0.26 -8.61 -4.49
C SER A 171 0.25 -9.96 -3.78
N SER A 172 0.07 -9.96 -2.46
CA SER A 172 -0.08 -11.20 -1.68
C SER A 172 -1.28 -12.06 -2.09
N ILE A 173 -2.30 -11.46 -2.70
CA ILE A 173 -3.59 -12.13 -3.01
C ILE A 173 -4.03 -12.04 -4.48
N HIS A 174 -3.69 -10.95 -5.18
CA HIS A 174 -4.19 -10.67 -6.54
C HIS A 174 -3.08 -10.33 -7.53
N VAL A 175 -3.33 -10.61 -8.81
CA VAL A 175 -2.64 -9.96 -9.93
C VAL A 175 -3.50 -8.79 -10.37
N ASN A 176 -3.04 -7.57 -10.16
CA ASN A 176 -3.73 -6.35 -10.57
C ASN A 176 -3.20 -5.85 -11.91
N GLY A 177 -4.11 -5.36 -12.77
CA GLY A 177 -3.76 -4.77 -14.06
C GLY A 177 -4.54 -3.50 -14.36
N TRP A 178 -3.86 -2.47 -14.93
CA TRP A 178 -4.47 -1.18 -15.24
C TRP A 178 -3.80 -0.48 -16.41
N TYR A 179 -4.49 0.51 -16.99
CA TYR A 179 -3.94 1.44 -17.95
C TYR A 179 -3.64 2.78 -17.29
N GLY A 180 -2.55 3.43 -17.69
CA GLY A 180 -2.12 4.73 -17.19
C GLY A 180 -0.74 4.69 -16.56
N SER A 181 -0.26 5.84 -16.11
CA SER A 181 1.09 6.00 -15.56
C SER A 181 1.13 5.96 -14.03
N HIS A 182 -0.01 5.73 -13.38
CA HIS A 182 -0.06 5.64 -11.92
C HIS A 182 0.50 4.30 -11.42
N ASP A 183 1.04 4.34 -10.24
CA ASP A 183 1.48 3.22 -9.41
C ASP A 183 1.42 3.65 -7.94
N LYS A 184 1.79 2.77 -7.00
CA LYS A 184 1.77 3.13 -5.57
C LYS A 184 2.61 4.37 -5.26
N LEU A 185 3.76 4.56 -5.89
CA LEU A 185 4.65 5.69 -5.63
C LEU A 185 4.11 6.99 -6.23
N ALA A 186 3.65 6.96 -7.48
CA ALA A 186 3.00 8.09 -8.11
C ALA A 186 1.74 8.51 -7.35
N GLY A 187 0.96 7.51 -6.88
CA GLY A 187 -0.21 7.72 -6.04
C GLY A 187 0.12 8.36 -4.70
N ALA A 188 1.21 7.91 -4.04
CA ALA A 188 1.70 8.51 -2.80
C ALA A 188 2.06 9.98 -2.99
N ARG A 189 2.88 10.30 -4.02
CA ARG A 189 3.28 11.67 -4.36
C ARG A 189 2.07 12.57 -4.62
N TRP A 190 1.15 12.07 -5.43
CA TRP A 190 -0.06 12.79 -5.77
C TRP A 190 -0.96 13.03 -4.55
N ALA A 191 -1.20 12.01 -3.72
CA ALA A 191 -2.04 12.12 -2.53
C ALA A 191 -1.43 13.08 -1.51
N VAL A 192 -0.14 12.97 -1.19
CA VAL A 192 0.57 13.87 -0.25
C VAL A 192 0.51 15.30 -0.74
N ARG A 193 0.74 15.55 -2.03
CA ARG A 193 0.66 16.90 -2.62
C ARG A 193 -0.77 17.45 -2.57
N THR A 194 -1.75 16.65 -3.00
CA THR A 194 -3.13 17.11 -3.18
C THR A 194 -3.87 17.30 -1.86
N LEU A 195 -3.63 16.41 -0.89
CA LEU A 195 -4.36 16.38 0.37
C LEU A 195 -3.66 17.17 1.48
N LEU A 196 -2.32 17.17 1.48
CA LEU A 196 -1.53 17.74 2.57
C LEU A 196 -0.76 18.99 2.16
N ALA A 197 -0.80 19.37 0.88
CA ALA A 197 0.00 20.47 0.29
C ALA A 197 1.51 20.33 0.58
N ARG A 198 2.02 19.10 0.61
CA ARG A 198 3.43 18.77 0.88
C ARG A 198 4.09 18.15 -0.34
N ASP A 199 5.40 18.27 -0.45
CA ASP A 199 6.21 17.61 -1.46
C ASP A 199 6.88 16.37 -0.84
N LEU A 200 6.43 15.19 -1.22
CA LEU A 200 6.93 13.92 -0.68
C LEU A 200 8.42 13.71 -0.98
N ASP A 201 8.86 14.07 -2.20
CA ASP A 201 10.27 13.88 -2.58
C ASP A 201 11.21 14.84 -1.84
N ALA A 202 10.76 16.07 -1.57
CA ALA A 202 11.52 17.04 -0.78
C ALA A 202 11.64 16.67 0.71
N GLU A 203 10.71 15.84 1.20
CA GLU A 203 10.63 15.45 2.61
C GLU A 203 10.82 13.95 2.83
N LEU A 204 11.39 13.23 1.90
CA LEU A 204 11.41 11.76 1.86
C LEU A 204 12.01 11.13 3.14
N GLU A 205 13.05 11.76 3.72
CA GLU A 205 13.66 11.36 5.01
C GLU A 205 12.72 11.53 6.22
N ARG A 206 11.55 12.08 6.01
CA ARG A 206 10.54 12.28 7.06
C ARG A 206 9.34 11.35 6.91
N TRP A 207 9.35 10.49 5.90
CA TRP A 207 8.28 9.55 5.62
C TRP A 207 8.76 8.12 5.73
N ALA A 208 7.96 7.27 6.36
CA ALA A 208 8.18 5.84 6.39
C ALA A 208 7.20 5.14 5.45
N TYR A 209 7.65 4.04 4.85
CA TYR A 209 6.79 3.13 4.11
C TYR A 209 6.81 1.73 4.73
N VAL A 210 5.62 1.11 4.89
CA VAL A 210 5.46 -0.24 5.42
C VAL A 210 4.75 -1.12 4.39
N GLY A 211 5.29 -2.29 4.09
CA GLY A 211 4.71 -3.22 3.11
C GLY A 211 5.15 -4.66 3.34
N ASP A 212 4.64 -5.60 2.53
CA ASP A 212 4.85 -7.03 2.75
C ASP A 212 5.20 -7.85 1.51
N SER A 213 5.05 -7.29 0.31
CA SER A 213 5.08 -8.11 -0.90
C SER A 213 5.73 -7.45 -2.12
N THR A 214 5.69 -8.13 -3.27
CA THR A 214 6.39 -7.71 -4.49
C THR A 214 5.80 -6.45 -5.14
N ASN A 215 4.54 -6.10 -4.88
CA ASN A 215 3.94 -4.87 -5.36
C ASN A 215 4.44 -3.60 -4.63
N ASP A 216 5.22 -3.78 -3.54
CA ASP A 216 5.81 -2.71 -2.73
C ASP A 216 7.26 -2.37 -3.14
N VAL A 217 7.82 -3.11 -4.10
CA VAL A 217 9.24 -2.99 -4.51
C VAL A 217 9.62 -1.55 -4.89
N LEU A 218 8.75 -0.82 -5.61
CA LEU A 218 9.00 0.59 -5.94
C LEU A 218 9.08 1.48 -4.69
N MET A 219 8.24 1.20 -3.71
CA MET A 219 8.23 1.93 -2.45
C MET A 219 9.49 1.60 -1.64
N PHE A 220 9.89 0.33 -1.57
CA PHE A 220 11.12 -0.08 -0.89
C PHE A 220 12.36 0.53 -1.52
N GLN A 221 12.39 0.64 -2.84
CA GLN A 221 13.48 1.28 -3.57
C GLN A 221 13.59 2.77 -3.27
N HIS A 222 12.44 3.44 -3.13
CA HIS A 222 12.38 4.89 -3.08
C HIS A 222 12.51 5.44 -1.66
N PHE A 223 11.91 4.77 -0.66
CA PHE A 223 11.88 5.25 0.72
C PHE A 223 13.12 4.83 1.52
N PRO A 224 13.92 5.78 2.05
CA PRO A 224 15.05 5.47 2.92
C PRO A 224 14.60 4.79 4.24
N HIS A 225 13.38 5.09 4.71
CA HIS A 225 12.75 4.42 5.84
C HIS A 225 11.68 3.45 5.34
N SER A 226 12.10 2.43 4.60
CA SER A 226 11.25 1.33 4.14
C SER A 226 11.32 0.16 5.09
N ILE A 227 10.15 -0.36 5.48
CA ILE A 227 10.01 -1.43 6.45
C ILE A 227 9.15 -2.55 5.84
N GLY A 228 9.65 -3.77 5.88
CA GLY A 228 8.87 -4.97 5.60
C GLY A 228 8.30 -5.53 6.90
N VAL A 229 7.01 -5.89 6.95
CA VAL A 229 6.51 -6.75 8.01
C VAL A 229 7.02 -8.18 7.79
N ALA A 230 7.18 -9.00 8.85
CA ALA A 230 7.98 -10.24 8.79
C ALA A 230 7.58 -11.22 7.68
N ASN A 231 6.31 -11.23 7.25
CA ASN A 231 5.86 -12.07 6.13
C ASN A 231 6.47 -11.69 4.77
N ILE A 232 7.12 -10.52 4.62
CA ILE A 232 7.89 -10.14 3.43
C ILE A 232 8.97 -11.18 3.08
N ARG A 233 9.46 -11.93 4.07
CA ARG A 233 10.49 -12.97 3.90
C ARG A 233 10.07 -14.07 2.93
N ARG A 234 8.76 -14.30 2.76
CA ARG A 234 8.20 -15.26 1.79
C ARG A 234 8.54 -14.87 0.35
N PHE A 235 8.74 -13.58 0.10
CA PHE A 235 9.02 -13.01 -1.22
C PHE A 235 10.48 -12.59 -1.39
N GLU A 236 11.35 -12.81 -0.40
CA GLU A 236 12.71 -12.26 -0.36
C GLU A 236 13.54 -12.52 -1.62
N GLN A 237 13.41 -13.69 -2.23
CA GLN A 237 14.11 -14.07 -3.45
C GLN A 237 13.55 -13.38 -4.71
N GLN A 238 12.31 -12.89 -4.65
CA GLN A 238 11.60 -12.23 -5.75
C GLN A 238 11.73 -10.70 -5.70
N LEU A 239 12.23 -10.15 -4.58
CA LEU A 239 12.36 -8.71 -4.39
C LEU A 239 13.60 -8.18 -5.11
N ALA A 240 13.41 -7.39 -6.15
CA ALA A 240 14.49 -6.65 -6.81
C ALA A 240 15.11 -5.60 -5.86
N PHE A 241 14.27 -4.97 -5.01
CA PHE A 241 14.68 -4.06 -3.95
C PHE A 241 14.00 -4.51 -2.65
N LYS A 242 14.82 -4.76 -1.63
CA LYS A 242 14.35 -5.16 -0.30
C LYS A 242 14.08 -3.94 0.56
N PRO A 243 13.13 -3.99 1.52
CA PRO A 243 13.01 -2.96 2.52
C PRO A 243 14.28 -2.86 3.36
N ARG A 244 14.60 -1.66 3.84
CA ARG A 244 15.78 -1.42 4.68
C ARG A 244 15.66 -2.14 6.02
N TYR A 245 14.48 -2.11 6.62
CA TYR A 245 14.19 -2.74 7.90
C TYR A 245 13.12 -3.82 7.80
N VAL A 246 13.09 -4.74 8.75
CA VAL A 246 12.08 -5.78 8.85
C VAL A 246 11.66 -5.96 10.32
N THR A 247 10.35 -6.15 10.55
CA THR A 247 9.77 -6.41 11.86
C THR A 247 9.96 -7.87 12.29
N GLU A 248 9.78 -8.15 13.57
CA GLU A 248 9.68 -9.53 14.09
C GLU A 248 8.28 -10.10 13.90
N GLY A 249 7.25 -9.27 14.12
CA GLY A 249 5.85 -9.62 13.91
C GLY A 249 5.46 -9.61 12.44
N GLU A 250 4.55 -10.50 12.08
CA GLU A 250 3.94 -10.55 10.75
C GLU A 250 2.71 -9.63 10.70
N ARG A 251 2.37 -9.11 9.50
CA ARG A 251 1.08 -8.47 9.23
C ARG A 251 0.79 -7.31 10.19
N GLY A 252 -0.45 -7.20 10.69
CA GLY A 252 -0.86 -6.14 11.62
C GLY A 252 -0.01 -6.04 12.89
N GLU A 253 0.53 -7.16 13.41
CA GLU A 253 1.48 -7.13 14.54
C GLU A 253 2.78 -6.40 14.15
N GLY A 254 3.32 -6.68 12.97
CA GLY A 254 4.49 -5.97 12.45
C GLY A 254 4.23 -4.48 12.30
N PHE A 255 3.06 -4.09 11.78
CA PHE A 255 2.68 -2.67 11.70
C PHE A 255 2.62 -2.01 13.09
N VAL A 256 2.08 -2.69 14.10
CA VAL A 256 2.07 -2.21 15.50
C VAL A 256 3.50 -1.94 15.99
N GLN A 257 4.45 -2.84 15.71
CA GLN A 257 5.87 -2.63 16.08
C GLN A 257 6.46 -1.38 15.43
N VAL A 258 6.14 -1.10 14.15
CA VAL A 258 6.59 0.12 13.46
C VAL A 258 6.02 1.37 14.13
N ALA A 259 4.71 1.39 14.39
CA ALA A 259 4.05 2.51 15.05
C ALA A 259 4.65 2.79 16.44
N GLN A 260 4.84 1.74 17.24
CA GLN A 260 5.47 1.84 18.57
C GLN A 260 6.90 2.39 18.48
N ALA A 261 7.69 1.93 17.52
CA ALA A 261 9.07 2.38 17.32
C ALA A 261 9.15 3.89 16.99
N ILE A 262 8.24 4.40 16.16
CA ILE A 262 8.15 5.84 15.83
C ILE A 262 7.70 6.63 17.06
N LEU A 263 6.62 6.22 17.72
CA LEU A 263 6.03 6.94 18.86
C LEU A 263 7.00 7.01 20.06
N ALA A 264 7.68 5.93 20.40
CA ALA A 264 8.67 5.89 21.47
C ALA A 264 9.82 6.89 21.23
N ALA A 265 10.32 6.99 20.00
CA ALA A 265 11.38 7.94 19.65
C ALA A 265 10.94 9.42 19.79
N ARG A 266 9.69 9.72 19.45
CA ARG A 266 9.12 11.06 19.57
C ARG A 266 8.94 11.47 21.03
N HIS A 267 8.46 10.57 21.91
CA HIS A 267 8.33 10.83 23.34
C HIS A 267 9.69 11.10 24.00
N SER A 268 10.73 10.35 23.64
CA SER A 268 12.09 10.56 24.16
C SER A 268 12.65 11.93 23.77
N ARG A 269 12.33 12.42 22.55
CA ARG A 269 12.75 13.76 22.11
C ARG A 269 12.02 14.88 22.84
N ALA A 270 10.72 14.70 23.11
CA ALA A 270 9.92 15.70 23.83
C ALA A 270 10.29 15.83 25.32
N GLY A 271 10.69 14.70 25.96
CA GLY A 271 11.13 14.68 27.35
C GLY A 271 12.58 15.14 27.59
N GLY A 272 13.38 15.26 26.52
CA GLY A 272 14.81 15.60 26.57
C GLY A 272 15.15 17.10 26.49
N ASN A 273 14.24 18.01 26.82
CA ASN A 273 14.57 19.44 26.91
C ASN A 273 15.14 19.74 28.33
N PRO A 274 16.46 19.86 28.52
CA PRO A 274 17.02 20.26 29.81
C PRO A 274 16.63 21.73 30.02
N ARG A 275 15.96 21.99 31.13
CA ARG A 275 15.82 23.33 31.66
C ARG A 275 17.23 23.86 31.93
N HIS A 276 17.64 24.86 31.22
CA HIS A 276 18.66 25.82 31.63
C HIS A 276 18.09 27.24 31.50
#